data_856088ce666e470ed9eb923983c6142f
#
_entry.id   856088ce666e470ed9eb923983c6142f
#
_cell.length_a   1.000
_cell.length_b   1.000
_cell.length_c   1.000
_cell.angle_alpha   90.00
_cell.angle_beta   90.00
_cell.angle_gamma   90.00
#
_symmetry.space_group_name_H-M   'P 1'
#
loop_
_entity.id
_entity.type
_entity.pdbx_description
1 polymer ?
#
loop_
_entity_poly.entity_id
_entity_poly.type
_entity_poly.pdbx_seq_one_letter_code
_entity_poly.pdbx_strand_id
1 'polypeptide(L)'
;MLAELLAPCARSIVCLDISDRVAEAGRRRLRDCRNVSFEVGDMHELPLQDARFDMVLLMHALTYTREPARVFAEAARVLRPGGKLLAVTLQRHRHEKAVEPYNHVNLGFTTTQLEQLSAEAGLQPQSCTVSAVEKRTPNFSVLSLLAVRPPG
;
A
#
# COMPACT_ATOMS: atom_id res chain seq x y z
N MET A 1 -12.59 6.16 6.31
CA MET A 1 -11.59 5.09 6.12
C MET A 1 -11.78 4.48 4.74
N LEU A 2 -10.70 4.17 4.01
CA LEU A 2 -10.78 3.66 2.64
C LEU A 2 -11.58 2.36 2.53
N ALA A 3 -11.38 1.43 3.47
CA ALA A 3 -12.12 0.17 3.48
C ALA A 3 -13.64 0.36 3.58
N GLU A 4 -14.09 1.38 4.27
CA GLU A 4 -15.51 1.74 4.38
C GLU A 4 -16.10 2.14 3.03
N LEU A 5 -15.32 2.88 2.23
CA LEU A 5 -15.72 3.28 0.89
C LEU A 5 -15.72 2.12 -0.10
N LEU A 6 -14.80 1.17 0.07
CA LEU A 6 -14.63 0.02 -0.82
C LEU A 6 -15.54 -1.15 -0.47
N ALA A 7 -16.02 -1.24 0.75
CA ALA A 7 -16.83 -2.36 1.23
C ALA A 7 -18.03 -2.70 0.33
N PRO A 8 -18.80 -1.72 -0.19
CA PRO A 8 -19.93 -2.02 -1.08
C PRO A 8 -19.54 -2.63 -2.43
N CYS A 9 -18.28 -2.44 -2.86
CA CYS A 9 -17.78 -2.86 -4.17
C CYS A 9 -16.93 -4.11 -4.14
N ALA A 10 -16.62 -4.64 -2.96
CA ALA A 10 -15.73 -5.78 -2.78
C ALA A 10 -16.45 -6.96 -2.15
N ARG A 11 -16.07 -8.16 -2.53
CA ARG A 11 -16.57 -9.40 -1.88
C ARG A 11 -16.04 -9.49 -0.45
N SER A 12 -14.76 -9.22 -0.28
CA SER A 12 -14.09 -9.19 1.02
C SER A 12 -12.89 -8.27 1.02
N ILE A 13 -12.63 -7.65 2.15
CA ILE A 13 -11.47 -6.77 2.35
C ILE A 13 -10.75 -7.22 3.61
N VAL A 14 -9.44 -7.39 3.52
CA VAL A 14 -8.56 -7.61 4.67
C VAL A 14 -7.73 -6.34 4.86
N CYS A 15 -7.87 -5.70 6.01
CA CYS A 15 -7.04 -4.58 6.41
C CYS A 15 -5.93 -5.11 7.32
N LEU A 16 -4.70 -4.73 7.04
CA LEU A 16 -3.54 -5.19 7.81
C LEU A 16 -2.79 -3.99 8.37
N ASP A 17 -2.43 -4.08 9.62
CA ASP A 17 -1.57 -3.11 10.29
C ASP A 17 -0.67 -3.84 11.29
N ILE A 18 0.51 -3.30 11.55
CA ILE A 18 1.41 -3.87 12.55
C ILE A 18 0.92 -3.57 13.97
N SER A 19 0.10 -2.55 14.13
CA SER A 19 -0.44 -2.12 15.42
C SER A 19 -1.76 -2.84 15.73
N ASP A 20 -1.75 -3.61 16.79
CA ASP A 20 -2.97 -4.22 17.35
C ASP A 20 -4.02 -3.17 17.74
N ARG A 21 -3.58 -2.04 18.25
CA ARG A 21 -4.44 -0.91 18.60
C ARG A 21 -5.15 -0.32 17.38
N VAL A 22 -4.46 -0.17 16.27
CA VAL A 22 -5.05 0.32 15.01
C VAL A 22 -6.06 -0.69 14.46
N ALA A 23 -5.72 -1.98 14.47
CA ALA A 23 -6.61 -3.04 14.04
C ALA A 23 -7.89 -3.09 14.88
N GLU A 24 -7.78 -2.97 16.21
CA GLU A 24 -8.92 -2.95 17.11
C GLU A 24 -9.82 -1.73 16.90
N ALA A 25 -9.24 -0.56 16.70
CA ALA A 25 -10.00 0.65 16.38
C ALA A 25 -10.76 0.49 15.05
N GLY A 26 -10.13 -0.13 14.05
CA GLY A 26 -10.76 -0.45 12.77
C GLY A 26 -11.94 -1.41 12.91
N ARG A 27 -11.77 -2.47 13.68
CA ARG A 27 -12.84 -3.44 13.96
C ARG A 27 -14.07 -2.78 14.60
N ARG A 28 -13.85 -1.87 15.54
CA ARG A 28 -14.94 -1.12 16.19
C ARG A 28 -15.64 -0.21 15.18
N ARG A 29 -14.88 0.52 14.39
CA ARG A 29 -15.44 1.48 13.42
C ARG A 29 -16.24 0.79 12.33
N LEU A 30 -15.77 -0.35 11.84
CA LEU A 30 -16.36 -1.07 10.71
C LEU A 30 -17.10 -2.34 11.11
N ARG A 31 -17.55 -2.43 12.36
CA ARG A 31 -18.27 -3.60 12.90
C ARG A 31 -19.50 -4.00 12.08
N ASP A 32 -20.14 -3.05 11.41
CA ASP A 32 -21.33 -3.29 10.60
C ASP A 32 -20.98 -3.72 9.16
N CYS A 33 -19.72 -3.61 8.76
CA CYS A 33 -19.22 -4.07 7.47
C CYS A 33 -18.77 -5.54 7.58
N ARG A 34 -19.67 -6.47 7.31
CA ARG A 34 -19.41 -7.92 7.48
C ARG A 34 -18.32 -8.48 6.57
N ASN A 35 -18.04 -7.81 5.46
CA ASN A 35 -17.04 -8.22 4.48
C ASN A 35 -15.66 -7.59 4.72
N VAL A 36 -15.47 -6.86 5.82
CA VAL A 36 -14.19 -6.26 6.19
C VAL A 36 -13.64 -6.95 7.44
N SER A 37 -12.41 -7.41 7.37
CA SER A 37 -11.68 -7.99 8.49
C SER A 37 -10.36 -7.24 8.72
N PHE A 38 -9.82 -7.36 9.92
CA PHE A 38 -8.57 -6.70 10.33
C PHE A 38 -7.60 -7.74 10.85
N GLU A 39 -6.38 -7.70 10.32
CA GLU A 39 -5.29 -8.56 10.76
C GLU A 39 -4.12 -7.72 11.26
N VAL A 40 -3.44 -8.24 12.27
CA VAL A 40 -2.19 -7.67 12.76
C VAL A 40 -1.04 -8.43 12.13
N GLY A 41 -0.12 -7.71 11.49
CA GLY A 41 1.02 -8.34 10.85
C GLY A 41 1.97 -7.32 10.26
N ASP A 42 3.13 -7.81 9.85
CA ASP A 42 4.17 -7.05 9.20
C ASP A 42 4.00 -7.10 7.68
N MET A 43 4.02 -5.94 7.01
CA MET A 43 3.91 -5.87 5.56
C MET A 43 5.11 -6.49 4.82
N HIS A 44 6.23 -6.72 5.53
CA HIS A 44 7.42 -7.39 4.97
C HIS A 44 7.30 -8.91 5.00
N GLU A 45 6.36 -9.45 5.76
CA GLU A 45 6.07 -10.86 5.90
C GLU A 45 4.60 -11.05 6.23
N LEU A 46 3.76 -10.98 5.19
CA LEU A 46 2.31 -10.98 5.37
C LEU A 46 1.81 -12.33 5.86
N PRO A 47 0.97 -12.38 6.91
CA PRO A 47 0.34 -13.60 7.41
C PRO A 47 -0.85 -14.00 6.53
N LEU A 48 -0.64 -14.03 5.21
CA LEU A 48 -1.67 -14.23 4.21
C LEU A 48 -1.19 -15.26 3.18
N GLN A 49 -2.12 -16.01 2.62
CA GLN A 49 -1.82 -17.05 1.63
C GLN A 49 -1.43 -16.48 0.28
N ASP A 50 -0.62 -17.26 -0.46
CA ASP A 50 -0.26 -16.96 -1.83
C ASP A 50 -1.49 -16.90 -2.74
N ALA A 51 -1.44 -16.04 -3.75
CA ALA A 51 -2.42 -15.96 -4.81
C ALA A 51 -3.88 -15.91 -4.31
N ARG A 52 -4.12 -15.15 -3.24
CA ARG A 52 -5.44 -15.05 -2.61
C ARG A 52 -6.25 -13.85 -3.07
N PHE A 53 -5.58 -12.75 -3.41
CA PHE A 53 -6.24 -11.45 -3.61
C PHE A 53 -6.25 -11.01 -5.07
N ASP A 54 -7.34 -10.37 -5.47
CA ASP A 54 -7.47 -9.74 -6.78
C ASP A 54 -6.80 -8.37 -6.81
N MET A 55 -6.70 -7.72 -5.66
CA MET A 55 -6.11 -6.38 -5.52
C MET A 55 -5.39 -6.23 -4.18
N VAL A 56 -4.25 -5.58 -4.22
CA VAL A 56 -3.50 -5.12 -3.04
C VAL A 56 -3.38 -3.59 -3.11
N LEU A 57 -3.66 -2.94 -2.00
CA LEU A 57 -3.53 -1.49 -1.85
C LEU A 57 -2.46 -1.18 -0.81
N LEU A 58 -1.45 -0.43 -1.23
CA LEU A 58 -0.43 0.13 -0.34
C LEU A 58 -0.68 1.63 -0.22
N MET A 59 -1.42 2.04 0.80
CA MET A 59 -1.82 3.44 1.01
C MET A 59 -0.87 4.11 1.99
N HIS A 60 0.11 4.84 1.48
CA HIS A 60 1.15 5.54 2.26
C HIS A 60 1.96 4.62 3.18
N ALA A 61 2.01 3.32 2.87
CA ALA A 61 2.76 2.34 3.66
C ALA A 61 4.27 2.41 3.41
N LEU A 62 4.68 2.78 2.20
CA LEU A 62 6.09 2.71 1.76
C LEU A 62 7.01 3.71 2.47
N THR A 63 6.49 4.77 3.06
CA THR A 63 7.29 5.71 3.84
C THR A 63 7.78 5.12 5.17
N TYR A 64 7.23 3.98 5.59
CA TYR A 64 7.57 3.30 6.84
C TYR A 64 8.50 2.09 6.67
N THR A 65 9.02 1.86 5.47
CA THR A 65 9.93 0.74 5.21
C THR A 65 11.31 1.19 4.77
N ARG A 66 12.33 0.47 5.24
CA ARG A 66 13.69 0.54 4.70
C ARG A 66 13.97 -0.59 3.70
N GLU A 67 13.02 -1.51 3.55
CA GLU A 67 13.13 -2.68 2.68
C GLU A 67 11.92 -2.76 1.72
N PRO A 68 11.72 -1.74 0.85
CA PRO A 68 10.54 -1.71 -0.03
C PRO A 68 10.46 -2.90 -0.97
N ALA A 69 11.60 -3.48 -1.38
CA ALA A 69 11.62 -4.67 -2.21
C ALA A 69 10.90 -5.86 -1.57
N ARG A 70 11.01 -6.04 -0.25
CA ARG A 70 10.28 -7.08 0.49
C ARG A 70 8.77 -6.83 0.48
N VAL A 71 8.37 -5.58 0.66
CA VAL A 71 6.95 -5.20 0.63
C VAL A 71 6.35 -5.49 -0.75
N PHE A 72 7.04 -5.13 -1.82
CA PHE A 72 6.60 -5.43 -3.19
C PHE A 72 6.55 -6.94 -3.47
N ALA A 73 7.55 -7.69 -3.00
CA ALA A 73 7.57 -9.14 -3.15
C ALA A 73 6.39 -9.82 -2.44
N GLU A 74 6.06 -9.38 -1.23
CA GLU A 74 4.91 -9.88 -0.49
C GLU A 74 3.57 -9.50 -1.16
N ALA A 75 3.45 -8.27 -1.64
CA ALA A 75 2.28 -7.85 -2.40
C ALA A 75 2.08 -8.72 -3.66
N ALA A 76 3.15 -8.99 -4.39
CA ALA A 76 3.11 -9.86 -5.56
C ALA A 76 2.74 -11.30 -5.21
N ARG A 77 3.28 -11.83 -4.10
CA ARG A 77 3.02 -13.20 -3.65
C ARG A 77 1.54 -13.44 -3.35
N VAL A 78 0.89 -12.49 -2.66
CA VAL A 78 -0.52 -12.65 -2.25
C VAL A 78 -1.51 -12.32 -3.37
N LEU A 79 -1.07 -11.64 -4.43
CA LEU A 79 -1.90 -11.40 -5.61
C LEU A 79 -2.09 -12.66 -6.44
N ARG A 80 -3.31 -12.87 -6.94
CA ARG A 80 -3.58 -13.87 -7.98
C ARG A 80 -2.90 -13.46 -9.29
N PRO A 81 -2.61 -14.42 -10.19
CA PRO A 81 -2.31 -14.10 -11.58
C PRO A 81 -3.40 -13.18 -12.16
N GLY A 82 -2.98 -12.09 -12.81
CA GLY A 82 -3.91 -11.04 -13.28
C GLY A 82 -4.35 -10.03 -12.22
N GLY A 83 -3.99 -10.24 -10.96
CA GLY A 83 -4.31 -9.31 -9.86
C GLY A 83 -3.51 -8.01 -9.97
N LYS A 84 -3.98 -6.98 -9.30
CA LYS A 84 -3.45 -5.61 -9.41
C LYS A 84 -2.91 -5.09 -8.09
N LEU A 85 -1.78 -4.42 -8.15
CA LEU A 85 -1.23 -3.62 -7.06
C LEU A 85 -1.46 -2.14 -7.35
N LEU A 86 -2.06 -1.43 -6.41
CA LEU A 86 -2.08 0.03 -6.38
C LEU A 86 -1.27 0.49 -5.19
N ALA A 87 -0.16 1.19 -5.44
CA ALA A 87 0.67 1.78 -4.41
C ALA A 87 0.59 3.31 -4.49
N VAL A 88 0.23 3.93 -3.39
CA VAL A 88 0.16 5.38 -3.24
C VAL A 88 1.17 5.80 -2.19
N THR A 89 2.09 6.68 -2.56
CA THR A 89 3.18 7.13 -1.68
C THR A 89 3.64 8.54 -2.05
N LEU A 90 4.50 9.11 -1.22
CA LEU A 90 5.07 10.41 -1.50
C LEU A 90 6.16 10.33 -2.56
N GLN A 91 6.16 11.30 -3.47
CA GLN A 91 7.30 11.55 -4.35
C GLN A 91 8.49 11.98 -3.50
N ARG A 92 9.70 11.62 -3.90
CA ARG A 92 10.93 12.00 -3.20
C ARG A 92 10.99 13.50 -2.94
N HIS A 93 11.31 13.87 -1.71
CA HIS A 93 11.40 15.24 -1.24
C HIS A 93 12.60 15.42 -0.31
N ARG A 94 12.85 16.67 0.10
CA ARG A 94 13.97 17.04 0.99
C ARG A 94 13.49 17.63 2.32
N HIS A 95 12.25 17.36 2.70
CA HIS A 95 11.61 17.97 3.87
C HIS A 95 11.65 17.02 5.09
N GLU A 96 12.85 16.62 5.52
CA GLU A 96 13.05 15.69 6.63
C GLU A 96 12.32 16.13 7.91
N LYS A 97 12.45 17.41 8.27
CA LYS A 97 11.81 17.94 9.48
C LYS A 97 10.28 17.90 9.42
N ALA A 98 9.70 18.02 8.24
CA ALA A 98 8.24 18.00 8.08
C ALA A 98 7.65 16.61 8.32
N VAL A 99 8.42 15.54 8.06
CA VAL A 99 7.95 14.15 8.19
C VAL A 99 8.46 13.45 9.45
N GLU A 100 9.41 14.03 10.16
CA GLU A 100 9.95 13.49 11.41
C GLU A 100 8.86 13.16 12.45
N PRO A 101 7.84 14.03 12.70
CA PRO A 101 6.78 13.72 13.64
C PRO A 101 5.91 12.52 13.25
N TYR A 102 5.94 12.10 11.99
CA TYR A 102 5.16 10.98 11.46
C TYR A 102 5.95 9.68 11.37
N ASN A 103 7.19 9.67 11.87
CA ASN A 103 8.07 8.49 11.88
C ASN A 103 8.37 7.91 10.47
N HIS A 104 8.40 8.75 9.45
CA HIS A 104 8.83 8.33 8.12
C HIS A 104 10.30 7.89 8.15
N VAL A 105 10.60 6.74 7.58
CA VAL A 105 11.96 6.19 7.54
C VAL A 105 12.66 6.44 6.20
N ASN A 106 11.94 6.98 5.23
CA ASN A 106 12.49 7.43 3.95
C ASN A 106 11.80 8.72 3.49
N LEU A 107 12.38 9.36 2.48
CA LEU A 107 11.90 10.65 1.96
C LEU A 107 11.11 10.50 0.66
N GLY A 108 10.42 9.38 0.50
CA GLY A 108 9.62 9.11 -0.68
C GLY A 108 10.39 8.44 -1.81
N PHE A 109 9.77 8.36 -2.96
CA PHE A 109 10.23 7.57 -4.11
C PHE A 109 10.14 8.38 -5.40
N THR A 110 10.95 8.01 -6.38
CA THR A 110 10.76 8.45 -7.77
C THR A 110 9.86 7.47 -8.51
N THR A 111 9.27 7.90 -9.62
CA THR A 111 8.48 7.01 -10.49
C THR A 111 9.32 5.82 -10.96
N THR A 112 10.57 6.08 -11.37
CA THR A 112 11.50 5.04 -11.81
C THR A 112 11.78 4.01 -10.73
N GLN A 113 11.97 4.44 -9.48
CA GLN A 113 12.18 3.51 -8.35
C GLN A 113 10.97 2.60 -8.12
N LEU A 114 9.75 3.16 -8.15
CA LEU A 114 8.53 2.38 -7.95
C LEU A 114 8.31 1.37 -9.09
N GLU A 115 8.53 1.78 -10.31
CA GLU A 115 8.44 0.90 -11.48
C GLU A 115 9.47 -0.24 -11.40
N GLN A 116 10.70 0.07 -11.03
CA GLN A 116 11.76 -0.92 -10.86
C GLN A 116 11.44 -1.92 -9.73
N LEU A 117 11.01 -1.42 -8.56
CA LEU A 117 10.60 -2.27 -7.43
C LEU A 117 9.48 -3.24 -7.81
N SER A 118 8.48 -2.76 -8.56
CA SER A 118 7.39 -3.62 -9.01
C SER A 118 7.87 -4.66 -10.04
N ALA A 119 8.70 -4.27 -10.99
CA ALA A 119 9.26 -5.18 -11.99
C ALA A 119 10.14 -6.26 -11.36
N GLU A 120 10.98 -5.91 -10.40
CA GLU A 120 11.83 -6.86 -9.66
C GLU A 120 11.01 -7.86 -8.83
N ALA A 121 9.80 -7.47 -8.39
CA ALA A 121 8.86 -8.35 -7.71
C ALA A 121 8.06 -9.25 -8.68
N GLY A 122 8.28 -9.13 -9.99
CA GLY A 122 7.58 -9.90 -11.01
C GLY A 122 6.25 -9.29 -11.44
N LEU A 123 5.99 -8.03 -11.10
CA LEU A 123 4.82 -7.29 -11.52
C LEU A 123 5.12 -6.48 -12.78
N GLN A 124 4.09 -6.21 -13.57
CA GLN A 124 4.18 -5.36 -14.75
C GLN A 124 3.62 -3.97 -14.44
N PRO A 125 4.46 -2.92 -14.37
CA PRO A 125 3.99 -1.56 -14.21
C PRO A 125 3.10 -1.14 -15.40
N GLN A 126 1.93 -0.59 -15.10
CA GLN A 126 1.00 -0.08 -16.10
C GLN A 126 1.04 1.45 -16.15
N SER A 127 1.12 2.09 -15.00
CA SER A 127 1.24 3.54 -14.87
C SER A 127 1.90 3.90 -13.55
N CYS A 128 2.66 4.99 -13.58
CA CYS A 128 3.19 5.60 -12.35
C CYS A 128 3.24 7.11 -12.57
N THR A 129 2.35 7.82 -11.90
CA THR A 129 2.15 9.25 -12.14
C THR A 129 1.97 10.02 -10.84
N VAL A 130 2.18 11.32 -10.89
CA VAL A 130 1.76 12.24 -9.82
C VAL A 130 0.24 12.32 -9.87
N SER A 131 -0.42 11.77 -8.87
CA SER A 131 -1.88 11.73 -8.79
C SER A 131 -2.47 12.89 -8.00
N ALA A 132 -1.69 13.50 -7.11
CA ALA A 132 -2.12 14.64 -6.30
C ALA A 132 -0.93 15.45 -5.81
N VAL A 133 -1.19 16.71 -5.45
CA VAL A 133 -0.26 17.57 -4.73
C VAL A 133 -0.99 18.08 -3.49
N GLU A 134 -0.40 17.92 -2.32
CA GLU A 134 -1.00 18.37 -1.07
C GLU A 134 -1.11 19.89 -1.04
N LYS A 135 -2.24 20.38 -0.54
CA LYS A 135 -2.50 21.84 -0.43
C LYS A 135 -1.71 22.51 0.69
N ARG A 136 -1.33 21.73 1.71
CA ARG A 136 -0.55 22.26 2.84
C ARG A 136 0.95 22.27 2.52
N THR A 137 1.64 23.33 2.93
CA THR A 137 3.10 23.40 2.86
C THR A 137 3.72 22.24 3.65
N PRO A 138 4.72 21.50 3.08
CA PRO A 138 5.53 21.84 1.91
C PRO A 138 4.99 21.38 0.55
N ASN A 139 3.71 21.09 0.41
CA ASN A 139 3.05 20.70 -0.85
C ASN A 139 3.62 19.39 -1.43
N PHE A 140 3.62 18.33 -0.64
CA PHE A 140 4.07 17.02 -1.10
C PHE A 140 3.33 16.57 -2.33
N SER A 141 4.06 16.03 -3.30
CA SER A 141 3.48 15.34 -4.44
C SER A 141 3.25 13.88 -4.09
N VAL A 142 2.10 13.37 -4.49
CA VAL A 142 1.70 11.98 -4.26
C VAL A 142 1.79 11.20 -5.56
N LEU A 143 2.50 10.08 -5.53
CA LEU A 143 2.62 9.16 -6.65
C LEU A 143 1.63 8.02 -6.50
N SER A 144 1.03 7.62 -7.62
CA SER A 144 0.24 6.40 -7.72
C SER A 144 0.84 5.48 -8.77
N LEU A 145 1.20 4.27 -8.34
CA LEU A 145 1.66 3.19 -9.19
C LEU A 145 0.55 2.15 -9.33
N LEU A 146 0.21 1.81 -10.56
CA LEU A 146 -0.60 0.65 -10.87
C LEU A 146 0.28 -0.39 -11.56
N ALA A 147 0.33 -1.59 -11.01
CA ALA A 147 1.05 -2.72 -11.58
C ALA A 147 0.19 -3.97 -11.58
N VAL A 148 0.43 -4.89 -12.49
CA VAL A 148 -0.35 -6.12 -12.66
C VAL A 148 0.54 -7.34 -12.50
N ARG A 149 0.08 -8.35 -11.77
CA ARG A 149 0.72 -9.65 -11.76
C ARG A 149 0.38 -10.35 -13.08
N PRO A 150 1.37 -10.78 -13.89
CA PRO A 150 1.09 -11.46 -15.15
C PRO A 150 0.22 -12.69 -14.95
N PRO A 151 -0.65 -13.05 -15.92
CA PRO A 151 -1.34 -14.33 -15.93
C PRO A 151 -0.31 -15.44 -16.01
N GLY A 152 -0.32 -16.31 -15.00
CA GLY A 152 0.73 -17.29 -14.82
C GLY A 152 0.52 -18.59 -15.51
#